data_b96e908a9d98b831b2134e55290f8af4
#
_entry.id   b96e908a9d98b831b2134e55290f8af4
#
_cell.length_a   1.000
_cell.length_b   1.000
_cell.length_c   1.000
_cell.angle_alpha   90.00
_cell.angle_beta   90.00
_cell.angle_gamma   90.00
#
_symmetry.space_group_name_H-M   'P 1'
#
loop_
_entity.id
_entity.type
_entity.pdbx_description
1 polymer ?
#
loop_
_entity_poly.entity_id
_entity_poly.type
_entity_poly.pdbx_seq_one_letter_code
_entity_poly.pdbx_strand_id
1 'polypeptide(L)'
;MKHLRSFFAVLLAAAVCAAVVLFSGCGASVQVQQLTIPGERGSIHATLTTPANAENMPAVVICHGFTGNRQLDGHAKPLAKTLAQHGIASIAIDFAGSGESEEPFTAYTPATMRDDITSAITYLTDTVGADPERIGLLGHSMGGRAVSVYLKDSIKAAALWAPADNTGLDGLEFLDHSAEGRQAIYDGAIQNGVLGLPKWGVTISADFVQQVADQDPTASLRTYNGPLLLAYTAGDAELLSQTTIDLTRQAAAEHSGPLVDLTGQYEDATHNFTAASGKKIDDFSVRRRIESATAEFFEEYL
;
A
#
# COMPACT_ATOMS: atom_id res chain seq x y z
N MET A 1 20.03 57.25 9.66
CA MET A 1 19.19 56.82 8.52
C MET A 1 19.05 55.32 8.59
N LYS A 2 17.89 54.87 9.04
CA LYS A 2 17.63 53.44 9.37
C LYS A 2 16.98 52.79 8.16
N HIS A 3 17.62 51.74 7.60
CA HIS A 3 17.03 50.91 6.54
C HIS A 3 16.10 49.89 7.14
N LEU A 4 14.82 50.06 6.87
CA LEU A 4 13.73 49.13 7.18
C LEU A 4 13.68 48.06 6.07
N ARG A 5 14.06 46.82 6.39
CA ARG A 5 13.89 45.69 5.48
C ARG A 5 12.53 45.06 5.75
N SER A 6 11.60 45.25 4.82
CA SER A 6 10.33 44.53 4.74
C SER A 6 10.56 43.07 4.32
N PHE A 7 10.21 42.14 5.17
CA PHE A 7 10.04 40.72 4.80
C PHE A 7 8.64 40.56 4.20
N PHE A 8 8.55 40.31 2.91
CA PHE A 8 7.35 39.81 2.27
C PHE A 8 7.32 38.29 2.46
N ALA A 9 6.44 37.81 3.33
CA ALA A 9 6.06 36.42 3.39
C ALA A 9 5.08 36.16 2.22
N VAL A 10 5.52 35.41 1.21
CA VAL A 10 4.67 34.92 0.14
C VAL A 10 3.98 33.67 0.69
N LEU A 11 2.72 33.83 1.11
CA LEU A 11 1.82 32.70 1.35
C LEU A 11 1.43 32.12 -0.04
N LEU A 12 2.01 30.98 -0.38
CA LEU A 12 1.55 30.18 -1.53
C LEU A 12 0.30 29.43 -1.07
N ALA A 13 -0.88 29.97 -1.37
CA ALA A 13 -2.13 29.23 -1.22
C ALA A 13 -2.23 28.22 -2.37
N ALA A 14 -1.95 26.93 -2.07
CA ALA A 14 -2.24 25.87 -2.99
C ALA A 14 -3.76 25.73 -3.12
N ALA A 15 -4.31 26.01 -4.29
CA ALA A 15 -5.71 25.82 -4.61
C ALA A 15 -5.98 24.31 -4.73
N VAL A 16 -6.59 23.72 -3.68
CA VAL A 16 -7.09 22.35 -3.70
C VAL A 16 -8.40 22.35 -4.47
N CYS A 17 -8.40 21.89 -5.73
CA CYS A 17 -9.65 21.58 -6.46
C CYS A 17 -10.18 20.24 -5.98
N ALA A 18 -11.02 20.24 -4.94
CA ALA A 18 -11.72 19.06 -4.46
C ALA A 18 -13.11 18.97 -5.12
N ALA A 19 -13.36 17.90 -5.87
CA ALA A 19 -14.73 17.55 -6.29
C ALA A 19 -15.34 16.66 -5.19
N VAL A 20 -16.32 17.20 -4.45
CA VAL A 20 -17.06 16.45 -3.41
C VAL A 20 -18.27 15.78 -4.05
N VAL A 21 -18.33 14.44 -4.00
CA VAL A 21 -19.49 13.66 -4.41
C VAL A 21 -20.16 13.11 -3.15
N LEU A 22 -21.38 13.62 -2.84
CA LEU A 22 -22.19 13.16 -1.71
C LEU A 22 -23.11 12.01 -2.17
N PHE A 23 -22.97 10.85 -1.54
CA PHE A 23 -23.91 9.74 -1.69
C PHE A 23 -24.84 9.69 -0.47
N SER A 24 -26.11 10.08 -0.63
CA SER A 24 -27.14 9.98 0.41
C SER A 24 -27.92 8.68 0.22
N GLY A 25 -27.64 7.68 1.05
CA GLY A 25 -28.43 6.46 1.24
C GLY A 25 -28.71 6.31 2.75
N CYS A 26 -29.73 5.54 3.15
CA CYS A 26 -30.12 5.34 4.54
C CYS A 26 -29.07 4.45 5.29
N GLY A 27 -27.89 4.98 5.48
CA GLY A 27 -26.71 4.51 6.19
C GLY A 27 -25.82 5.72 6.43
N ALA A 28 -24.81 5.62 7.32
CA ALA A 28 -23.87 6.70 7.56
C ALA A 28 -23.36 7.26 6.22
N SER A 29 -23.51 8.56 6.00
CA SER A 29 -23.10 9.19 4.74
C SER A 29 -21.58 9.10 4.62
N VAL A 30 -21.09 8.65 3.45
CA VAL A 30 -19.67 8.50 3.16
C VAL A 30 -19.26 9.63 2.23
N GLN A 31 -18.14 10.28 2.52
CA GLN A 31 -17.54 11.32 1.68
C GLN A 31 -16.33 10.73 0.95
N VAL A 32 -16.24 10.98 -0.37
CA VAL A 32 -15.11 10.54 -1.21
C VAL A 32 -14.53 11.75 -1.92
N GLN A 33 -13.21 11.92 -1.81
CA GLN A 33 -12.50 13.04 -2.42
C GLN A 33 -11.31 12.51 -3.22
N GLN A 34 -11.18 12.96 -4.47
CA GLN A 34 -9.95 12.83 -5.24
C GLN A 34 -9.13 14.09 -4.97
N LEU A 35 -7.90 13.92 -4.53
CA LEU A 35 -7.06 15.04 -4.12
C LEU A 35 -5.58 14.74 -4.31
N THR A 36 -4.76 15.75 -4.17
CA THR A 36 -3.32 15.62 -4.02
C THR A 36 -2.93 16.02 -2.62
N ILE A 37 -2.02 15.26 -2.00
CA ILE A 37 -1.46 15.57 -0.69
C ILE A 37 0.02 15.97 -0.82
N PRO A 38 0.56 16.79 0.09
CA PRO A 38 1.98 17.10 0.10
C PRO A 38 2.80 15.83 0.37
N GLY A 39 3.79 15.57 -0.46
CA GLY A 39 4.82 14.57 -0.24
C GLY A 39 6.20 15.23 -0.12
N GLU A 40 7.22 14.49 0.31
CA GLU A 40 8.57 15.03 0.44
C GLU A 40 9.19 15.48 -0.90
N ARG A 41 8.75 14.90 -2.00
CA ARG A 41 9.31 15.08 -3.34
C ARG A 41 8.36 15.79 -4.31
N GLY A 42 7.13 16.04 -3.90
CA GLY A 42 6.10 16.65 -4.73
C GLY A 42 4.71 16.29 -4.24
N SER A 43 3.74 16.28 -5.15
CA SER A 43 2.36 15.94 -4.83
C SER A 43 2.12 14.44 -4.99
N ILE A 44 1.41 13.84 -4.01
CA ILE A 44 0.95 12.46 -4.07
C ILE A 44 -0.54 12.47 -4.42
N HIS A 45 -0.93 11.82 -5.51
CA HIS A 45 -2.33 11.63 -5.88
C HIS A 45 -2.99 10.62 -4.95
N ALA A 46 -4.16 10.96 -4.42
CA ALA A 46 -4.85 10.16 -3.43
C ALA A 46 -6.37 10.15 -3.59
N THR A 47 -6.99 9.09 -3.09
CA THR A 47 -8.45 9.00 -2.88
C THR A 47 -8.69 8.91 -1.38
N LEU A 48 -9.21 9.97 -0.79
CA LEU A 48 -9.62 10.01 0.60
C LEU A 48 -11.10 9.61 0.70
N THR A 49 -11.41 8.69 1.61
CA THR A 49 -12.78 8.28 1.95
C THR A 49 -12.97 8.39 3.45
N THR A 50 -13.97 9.18 3.88
CA THR A 50 -14.24 9.42 5.30
C THR A 50 -15.69 9.13 5.65
N PRO A 51 -15.96 8.70 6.89
CA PRO A 51 -17.30 8.78 7.48
C PRO A 51 -17.75 10.24 7.52
N ALA A 52 -19.05 10.51 7.36
CA ALA A 52 -19.54 11.87 7.53
C ALA A 52 -19.52 12.29 9.01
N ASN A 53 -19.04 13.50 9.25
CA ASN A 53 -19.03 14.14 10.58
C ASN A 53 -18.28 13.36 11.67
N ALA A 54 -17.32 12.50 11.31
CA ALA A 54 -16.47 11.82 12.26
C ALA A 54 -15.27 12.70 12.64
N GLU A 55 -14.98 12.77 13.94
CA GLU A 55 -13.80 13.41 14.51
C GLU A 55 -12.97 12.34 15.24
N ASN A 56 -11.66 12.48 15.25
CA ASN A 56 -10.75 11.56 15.93
C ASN A 56 -11.01 10.09 15.57
N MET A 57 -11.25 9.81 14.27
CA MET A 57 -11.57 8.49 13.77
C MET A 57 -10.33 7.66 13.50
N PRO A 58 -10.39 6.31 13.57
CA PRO A 58 -9.34 5.47 13.04
C PRO A 58 -9.20 5.67 11.53
N ALA A 59 -8.00 5.39 11.00
CA ALA A 59 -7.76 5.56 9.58
C ALA A 59 -6.80 4.52 9.02
N VAL A 60 -6.95 4.20 7.72
CA VAL A 60 -6.14 3.21 7.00
C VAL A 60 -5.50 3.84 5.77
N VAL A 61 -4.18 3.66 5.60
CA VAL A 61 -3.48 3.94 4.33
C VAL A 61 -3.50 2.68 3.47
N ILE A 62 -3.90 2.81 2.21
CA ILE A 62 -4.01 1.72 1.23
C ILE A 62 -2.90 1.86 0.19
N CYS A 63 -2.04 0.84 0.09
CA CYS A 63 -0.80 0.79 -0.68
C CYS A 63 -0.88 -0.25 -1.79
N HIS A 64 -0.75 0.16 -3.05
CA HIS A 64 -0.80 -0.72 -4.23
C HIS A 64 0.53 -1.43 -4.52
N GLY A 65 0.49 -2.46 -5.38
CA GLY A 65 1.64 -3.22 -5.84
C GLY A 65 2.44 -2.58 -6.98
N PHE A 66 3.43 -3.34 -7.49
CA PHE A 66 4.28 -2.94 -8.60
C PHE A 66 3.44 -2.64 -9.85
N THR A 67 3.69 -1.52 -10.52
CA THR A 67 2.92 -1.00 -11.66
C THR A 67 1.42 -0.74 -11.39
N GLY A 68 0.99 -0.85 -10.14
CA GLY A 68 -0.38 -0.56 -9.73
C GLY A 68 -0.69 0.93 -9.60
N ASN A 69 -1.83 1.22 -8.99
CA ASN A 69 -2.26 2.57 -8.64
C ASN A 69 -3.25 2.53 -7.45
N ARG A 70 -3.66 3.70 -6.95
CA ARG A 70 -4.56 3.85 -5.81
C ARG A 70 -5.94 3.19 -5.94
N GLN A 71 -6.31 2.68 -7.13
CA GLN A 71 -7.56 1.93 -7.31
C GLN A 71 -7.45 0.48 -6.80
N LEU A 72 -6.21 -0.03 -6.58
CA LEU A 72 -5.93 -1.37 -6.08
C LEU A 72 -6.72 -2.43 -6.86
N ASP A 73 -6.56 -2.44 -8.20
CA ASP A 73 -7.29 -3.33 -9.11
C ASP A 73 -8.83 -3.30 -8.93
N GLY A 74 -9.36 -2.20 -8.43
CA GLY A 74 -10.79 -1.99 -8.18
C GLY A 74 -11.25 -2.33 -6.76
N HIS A 75 -10.38 -2.82 -5.88
CA HIS A 75 -10.69 -3.13 -4.48
C HIS A 75 -10.80 -1.89 -3.59
N ALA A 76 -10.01 -0.84 -3.87
CA ALA A 76 -9.91 0.31 -2.96
C ALA A 76 -11.28 0.98 -2.71
N LYS A 77 -12.07 1.18 -3.75
CA LYS A 77 -13.37 1.88 -3.62
C LYS A 77 -14.40 1.10 -2.76
N PRO A 78 -14.70 -0.20 -3.02
CA PRO A 78 -15.64 -0.94 -2.18
C PRO A 78 -15.12 -1.13 -0.75
N LEU A 79 -13.84 -1.42 -0.56
CA LEU A 79 -13.23 -1.54 0.76
C LEU A 79 -13.32 -0.23 1.54
N ALA A 80 -12.88 0.89 0.96
CA ALA A 80 -12.94 2.21 1.60
C ALA A 80 -14.37 2.61 2.00
N LYS A 81 -15.36 2.27 1.16
CA LYS A 81 -16.77 2.49 1.50
C LYS A 81 -17.19 1.66 2.71
N THR A 82 -16.81 0.39 2.77
CA THR A 82 -17.11 -0.48 3.91
C THR A 82 -16.43 0.03 5.18
N LEU A 83 -15.14 0.37 5.13
CA LEU A 83 -14.41 0.98 6.25
C LEU A 83 -15.11 2.24 6.77
N ALA A 84 -15.51 3.15 5.87
CA ALA A 84 -16.19 4.38 6.26
C ALA A 84 -17.58 4.12 6.89
N GLN A 85 -18.30 3.06 6.50
CA GLN A 85 -19.55 2.63 7.13
C GLN A 85 -19.33 2.13 8.56
N HIS A 86 -18.13 1.62 8.89
CA HIS A 86 -17.68 1.22 10.22
C HIS A 86 -16.95 2.34 10.99
N GLY A 87 -17.00 3.57 10.49
CA GLY A 87 -16.41 4.73 11.17
C GLY A 87 -14.91 4.91 10.94
N ILE A 88 -14.30 4.18 10.00
CA ILE A 88 -12.87 4.19 9.70
C ILE A 88 -12.62 4.99 8.41
N ALA A 89 -11.79 6.02 8.48
CA ALA A 89 -11.34 6.74 7.29
C ALA A 89 -10.32 5.90 6.51
N SER A 90 -10.16 6.18 5.22
CA SER A 90 -9.07 5.58 4.44
C SER A 90 -8.53 6.53 3.38
N ILE A 91 -7.24 6.40 3.10
CA ILE A 91 -6.58 7.10 2.01
C ILE A 91 -5.82 6.08 1.15
N ALA A 92 -6.22 5.97 -0.12
CA ALA A 92 -5.50 5.18 -1.11
C ALA A 92 -4.59 6.12 -1.93
N ILE A 93 -3.30 5.81 -2.02
CA ILE A 93 -2.29 6.68 -2.63
C ILE A 93 -1.71 6.07 -3.89
N ASP A 94 -1.30 6.90 -4.85
CA ASP A 94 -0.38 6.53 -5.91
C ASP A 94 1.05 6.76 -5.42
N PHE A 95 1.86 5.71 -5.37
CA PHE A 95 3.28 5.86 -5.07
C PHE A 95 4.02 6.65 -6.15
N ALA A 96 5.13 7.28 -5.78
CA ALA A 96 6.02 7.98 -6.69
C ALA A 96 6.29 7.15 -7.95
N GLY A 97 6.10 7.71 -9.12
CA GLY A 97 6.28 7.05 -10.41
C GLY A 97 5.15 6.13 -10.86
N SER A 98 4.06 6.01 -10.09
CA SER A 98 2.92 5.15 -10.42
C SER A 98 1.61 5.92 -10.52
N GLY A 99 0.60 5.32 -11.15
CA GLY A 99 -0.73 5.88 -11.27
C GLY A 99 -0.74 7.24 -11.97
N GLU A 100 -1.18 8.28 -11.28
CA GLU A 100 -1.19 9.68 -11.77
C GLU A 100 0.02 10.50 -11.30
N SER A 101 1.05 9.85 -10.68
CA SER A 101 2.28 10.53 -10.28
C SER A 101 2.93 11.23 -11.48
N GLU A 102 3.40 12.46 -11.27
CA GLU A 102 4.16 13.22 -12.29
C GLU A 102 5.61 12.76 -12.42
N GLU A 103 6.09 11.91 -11.50
CA GLU A 103 7.45 11.36 -11.51
C GLU A 103 7.56 10.16 -12.46
N PRO A 104 8.73 9.94 -13.07
CA PRO A 104 8.97 8.74 -13.86
C PRO A 104 8.98 7.50 -12.96
N PHE A 105 8.69 6.32 -13.52
CA PHE A 105 8.67 5.05 -12.76
C PHE A 105 10.03 4.71 -12.10
N THR A 106 11.12 5.30 -12.52
CA THR A 106 12.42 5.21 -11.85
C THR A 106 12.41 5.79 -10.42
N ALA A 107 11.41 6.59 -10.08
CA ALA A 107 11.18 7.09 -8.74
C ALA A 107 10.46 6.08 -7.83
N TYR A 108 9.88 5.01 -8.36
CA TYR A 108 9.25 3.93 -7.59
C TYR A 108 10.33 3.10 -6.91
N THR A 109 10.63 3.40 -5.66
CA THR A 109 11.66 2.73 -4.85
C THR A 109 11.14 2.45 -3.45
N PRO A 110 11.69 1.46 -2.72
CA PRO A 110 11.31 1.24 -1.32
C PRO A 110 11.43 2.48 -0.42
N ALA A 111 12.43 3.33 -0.65
CA ALA A 111 12.61 4.57 0.12
C ALA A 111 11.46 5.56 -0.14
N THR A 112 11.12 5.80 -1.42
CA THR A 112 10.03 6.72 -1.77
C THR A 112 8.68 6.19 -1.33
N MET A 113 8.44 4.87 -1.42
CA MET A 113 7.21 4.25 -0.89
C MET A 113 7.05 4.48 0.61
N ARG A 114 8.14 4.36 1.39
CA ARG A 114 8.14 4.65 2.82
C ARG A 114 7.80 6.12 3.09
N ASP A 115 8.38 7.04 2.32
CA ASP A 115 8.16 8.48 2.48
C ASP A 115 6.72 8.86 2.10
N ASP A 116 6.15 8.25 1.06
CA ASP A 116 4.77 8.43 0.63
C ASP A 116 3.77 7.90 1.68
N ILE A 117 4.03 6.74 2.30
CA ILE A 117 3.25 6.21 3.43
C ILE A 117 3.29 7.20 4.60
N THR A 118 4.47 7.72 4.94
CA THR A 118 4.64 8.70 6.02
C THR A 118 3.84 9.98 5.74
N SER A 119 3.90 10.49 4.51
CA SER A 119 3.15 11.67 4.08
C SER A 119 1.63 11.45 4.16
N ALA A 120 1.16 10.26 3.76
CA ALA A 120 -0.26 9.90 3.85
C ALA A 120 -0.75 9.81 5.31
N ILE A 121 0.04 9.23 6.21
CA ILE A 121 -0.26 9.19 7.66
C ILE A 121 -0.32 10.61 8.22
N THR A 122 0.69 11.45 7.93
CA THR A 122 0.74 12.84 8.38
C THR A 122 -0.49 13.63 7.88
N TYR A 123 -0.88 13.44 6.62
CA TYR A 123 -2.09 14.09 6.10
C TYR A 123 -3.36 13.63 6.81
N LEU A 124 -3.49 12.33 7.09
CA LEU A 124 -4.63 11.79 7.84
C LEU A 124 -4.71 12.37 9.25
N THR A 125 -3.60 12.46 9.97
CA THR A 125 -3.58 12.96 11.35
C THR A 125 -3.71 14.48 11.42
N ASP A 126 -2.92 15.21 10.66
CA ASP A 126 -2.78 16.67 10.82
C ASP A 126 -3.84 17.47 10.06
N THR A 127 -4.37 16.91 8.94
CA THR A 127 -5.32 17.62 8.08
C THR A 127 -6.73 17.04 8.18
N VAL A 128 -6.86 15.70 8.18
CA VAL A 128 -8.16 15.02 8.23
C VAL A 128 -8.67 14.89 9.68
N GLY A 129 -7.76 14.90 10.67
CA GLY A 129 -8.10 14.76 12.09
C GLY A 129 -8.35 13.32 12.52
N ALA A 130 -7.67 12.37 11.87
CA ALA A 130 -7.66 10.97 12.29
C ALA A 130 -6.88 10.81 13.61
N ASP A 131 -7.24 9.79 14.38
CA ASP A 131 -6.57 9.45 15.63
C ASP A 131 -5.17 8.86 15.36
N PRO A 132 -4.07 9.50 15.78
CA PRO A 132 -2.73 9.00 15.54
C PRO A 132 -2.43 7.66 16.23
N GLU A 133 -3.19 7.28 17.26
CA GLU A 133 -3.03 6.01 17.97
C GLU A 133 -3.82 4.86 17.29
N ARG A 134 -4.61 5.18 16.24
CA ARG A 134 -5.46 4.23 15.53
C ARG A 134 -5.25 4.28 14.02
N ILE A 135 -3.97 4.24 13.60
CA ILE A 135 -3.58 4.18 12.19
C ILE A 135 -3.32 2.72 11.79
N GLY A 136 -4.02 2.27 10.77
CA GLY A 136 -3.79 1.00 10.09
C GLY A 136 -3.13 1.15 8.73
N LEU A 137 -2.48 0.09 8.26
CA LEU A 137 -1.90 0.00 6.92
C LEU A 137 -2.45 -1.22 6.18
N LEU A 138 -2.80 -1.04 4.92
CA LEU A 138 -3.07 -2.13 3.99
C LEU A 138 -2.08 -2.07 2.84
N GLY A 139 -1.41 -3.18 2.53
CA GLY A 139 -0.53 -3.27 1.37
C GLY A 139 -0.76 -4.53 0.54
N HIS A 140 -0.72 -4.39 -0.79
CA HIS A 140 -0.80 -5.49 -1.74
C HIS A 140 0.53 -5.66 -2.47
N SER A 141 1.03 -6.90 -2.59
CA SER A 141 2.22 -7.24 -3.37
C SER A 141 3.45 -6.42 -2.93
N MET A 142 4.07 -5.61 -3.82
CA MET A 142 5.13 -4.68 -3.45
C MET A 142 4.68 -3.61 -2.44
N GLY A 143 3.40 -3.19 -2.47
CA GLY A 143 2.83 -2.35 -1.41
C GLY A 143 2.72 -3.10 -0.08
N GLY A 144 2.48 -4.41 -0.11
CA GLY A 144 2.56 -5.30 1.05
C GLY A 144 3.97 -5.33 1.64
N ARG A 145 4.99 -5.53 0.79
CA ARG A 145 6.39 -5.42 1.20
C ARG A 145 6.72 -4.05 1.81
N ALA A 146 6.26 -2.97 1.19
CA ALA A 146 6.48 -1.63 1.72
C ALA A 146 5.86 -1.46 3.11
N VAL A 147 4.66 -1.99 3.33
CA VAL A 147 4.00 -2.02 4.64
C VAL A 147 4.80 -2.89 5.61
N SER A 148 5.18 -4.13 5.25
CA SER A 148 5.97 -5.03 6.11
C SER A 148 7.24 -4.36 6.63
N VAL A 149 8.01 -3.69 5.74
CA VAL A 149 9.23 -2.95 6.12
C VAL A 149 8.92 -1.70 6.97
N TYR A 150 7.76 -1.08 6.75
CA TYR A 150 7.35 0.14 7.47
C TYR A 150 6.86 -0.14 8.90
N LEU A 151 6.48 -1.38 9.24
CA LEU A 151 5.88 -1.72 10.53
C LEU A 151 6.71 -1.23 11.71
N LYS A 152 6.04 -0.58 12.64
CA LYS A 152 6.56 -0.04 13.91
C LYS A 152 5.41 0.07 14.91
N ASP A 153 5.74 0.27 16.19
CA ASP A 153 4.75 0.31 17.28
C ASP A 153 3.65 1.38 17.13
N SER A 154 3.90 2.44 16.34
CA SER A 154 2.89 3.47 16.07
C SER A 154 1.84 3.04 15.03
N ILE A 155 2.00 1.89 14.37
CA ILE A 155 0.99 1.32 13.48
C ILE A 155 0.13 0.36 14.29
N LYS A 156 -1.16 0.66 14.39
CA LYS A 156 -2.08 -0.06 15.27
C LYS A 156 -2.45 -1.44 14.74
N ALA A 157 -2.64 -1.58 13.42
CA ALA A 157 -2.95 -2.85 12.75
C ALA A 157 -2.46 -2.84 11.31
N ALA A 158 -2.12 -4.00 10.74
CA ALA A 158 -1.71 -4.10 9.34
C ALA A 158 -2.36 -5.28 8.62
N ALA A 159 -2.78 -5.05 7.38
CA ALA A 159 -3.29 -6.08 6.48
C ALA A 159 -2.35 -6.23 5.28
N LEU A 160 -1.90 -7.44 5.02
CA LEU A 160 -0.93 -7.78 3.98
C LEU A 160 -1.59 -8.74 2.98
N TRP A 161 -1.82 -8.25 1.77
CA TRP A 161 -2.36 -9.03 0.67
C TRP A 161 -1.21 -9.45 -0.25
N ALA A 162 -0.90 -10.74 -0.28
CA ALA A 162 0.15 -11.33 -1.11
C ALA A 162 1.47 -10.52 -1.09
N PRO A 163 2.01 -10.16 0.11
CA PRO A 163 3.21 -9.35 0.17
C PRO A 163 4.42 -10.04 -0.46
N ALA A 164 5.25 -9.28 -1.19
CA ALA A 164 6.45 -9.78 -1.85
C ALA A 164 7.66 -9.79 -0.87
N ASP A 165 7.51 -10.49 0.25
CA ASP A 165 8.39 -10.44 1.41
C ASP A 165 9.52 -11.49 1.36
N ASN A 166 10.39 -11.41 0.36
CA ASN A 166 11.63 -12.19 0.32
C ASN A 166 12.85 -11.29 0.54
N THR A 167 13.99 -11.87 0.82
CA THR A 167 15.23 -11.15 1.17
C THR A 167 16.29 -11.27 0.08
N GLY A 168 17.26 -10.36 0.07
CA GLY A 168 18.31 -10.37 -0.93
C GLY A 168 17.74 -10.21 -2.35
N LEU A 169 18.41 -10.83 -3.32
CA LEU A 169 17.96 -10.83 -4.71
C LEU A 169 16.65 -11.60 -4.92
N ASP A 170 16.28 -12.48 -3.99
CA ASP A 170 15.00 -13.18 -4.06
C ASP A 170 13.80 -12.24 -3.85
N GLY A 171 14.02 -11.04 -3.28
CA GLY A 171 13.03 -9.97 -3.28
C GLY A 171 12.63 -9.46 -4.67
N LEU A 172 13.40 -9.81 -5.71
CA LEU A 172 13.12 -9.49 -7.13
C LEU A 172 12.44 -10.64 -7.88
N GLU A 173 12.04 -11.73 -7.22
CA GLU A 173 11.53 -12.95 -7.88
C GLU A 173 10.29 -12.72 -8.76
N PHE A 174 9.47 -11.73 -8.44
CA PHE A 174 8.31 -11.36 -9.26
C PHE A 174 8.70 -10.79 -10.63
N LEU A 175 9.94 -10.31 -10.79
CA LEU A 175 10.50 -9.87 -12.08
C LEU A 175 11.03 -11.04 -12.89
N ASP A 176 11.74 -11.97 -12.23
CA ASP A 176 12.25 -13.21 -12.84
C ASP A 176 12.41 -14.31 -11.78
N HIS A 177 11.84 -15.48 -12.04
CA HIS A 177 11.86 -16.62 -11.11
C HIS A 177 13.24 -17.30 -11.02
N SER A 178 14.11 -17.15 -12.05
CA SER A 178 15.45 -17.74 -12.03
C SER A 178 16.44 -16.86 -11.26
N ALA A 179 17.35 -17.49 -10.54
CA ALA A 179 18.43 -16.77 -9.84
C ALA A 179 19.31 -15.98 -10.81
N GLU A 180 19.61 -16.56 -11.97
CA GLU A 180 20.39 -15.93 -13.03
C GLU A 180 19.68 -14.70 -13.61
N GLY A 181 18.37 -14.77 -13.82
CA GLY A 181 17.57 -13.65 -14.30
C GLY A 181 17.53 -12.50 -13.29
N ARG A 182 17.30 -12.79 -12.00
CA ARG A 182 17.36 -11.79 -10.93
C ARG A 182 18.72 -11.12 -10.82
N GLN A 183 19.80 -11.90 -10.90
CA GLN A 183 21.16 -11.36 -10.91
C GLN A 183 21.40 -10.46 -12.13
N ALA A 184 20.96 -10.87 -13.32
CA ALA A 184 21.10 -10.07 -14.53
C ALA A 184 20.31 -8.75 -14.46
N ILE A 185 19.09 -8.77 -13.87
CA ILE A 185 18.28 -7.56 -13.62
C ILE A 185 19.02 -6.63 -12.66
N TYR A 186 19.52 -7.16 -11.55
CA TYR A 186 20.27 -6.40 -10.57
C TYR A 186 21.53 -5.76 -11.19
N ASP A 187 22.40 -6.56 -11.80
CA ASP A 187 23.66 -6.10 -12.39
C ASP A 187 23.41 -5.07 -13.51
N GLY A 188 22.40 -5.33 -14.35
CA GLY A 188 22.03 -4.43 -15.43
C GLY A 188 21.55 -3.06 -14.92
N ALA A 189 20.75 -3.02 -13.87
CA ALA A 189 20.28 -1.78 -13.25
C ALA A 189 21.43 -1.04 -12.55
N ILE A 190 22.27 -1.75 -11.78
CA ILE A 190 23.44 -1.16 -11.09
C ILE A 190 24.43 -0.58 -12.08
N GLN A 191 24.75 -1.30 -13.15
CA GLN A 191 25.75 -0.87 -14.14
C GLN A 191 25.29 0.37 -14.92
N ASN A 192 23.99 0.46 -15.25
CA ASN A 192 23.47 1.51 -16.14
C ASN A 192 22.72 2.63 -15.40
N GLY A 193 22.53 2.51 -14.08
CA GLY A 193 21.71 3.40 -13.27
C GLY A 193 20.21 3.13 -13.41
N VAL A 194 19.77 2.57 -14.55
CA VAL A 194 18.38 2.20 -14.85
C VAL A 194 18.34 0.94 -15.71
N LEU A 195 17.20 0.22 -15.67
CA LEU A 195 16.95 -0.95 -16.52
C LEU A 195 15.50 -0.94 -17.02
N GLY A 196 15.33 -1.06 -18.34
CA GLY A 196 14.01 -1.28 -18.94
C GLY A 196 13.51 -2.70 -18.68
N LEU A 197 12.24 -2.83 -18.29
CA LEU A 197 11.55 -4.10 -18.10
C LEU A 197 10.41 -4.22 -19.14
N PRO A 198 10.67 -4.75 -20.34
CA PRO A 198 9.67 -4.78 -21.43
C PRO A 198 8.39 -5.54 -21.08
N LYS A 199 8.49 -6.62 -20.29
CA LYS A 199 7.33 -7.40 -19.80
C LYS A 199 6.37 -6.54 -19.00
N TRP A 200 6.90 -5.56 -18.27
CA TRP A 200 6.13 -4.68 -17.37
C TRP A 200 5.86 -3.30 -17.97
N GLY A 201 6.49 -2.98 -19.10
CA GLY A 201 6.35 -1.68 -19.77
C GLY A 201 6.95 -0.50 -19.00
N VAL A 202 7.88 -0.75 -18.09
CA VAL A 202 8.47 0.28 -17.20
C VAL A 202 10.00 0.24 -17.22
N THR A 203 10.61 1.29 -16.69
CA THR A 203 12.06 1.37 -16.42
C THR A 203 12.27 1.53 -14.93
N ILE A 204 13.02 0.63 -14.31
CA ILE A 204 13.39 0.67 -12.88
C ILE A 204 14.76 1.34 -12.70
N SER A 205 15.01 1.90 -11.52
CA SER A 205 16.31 2.47 -11.14
C SER A 205 17.23 1.44 -10.47
N ALA A 206 18.52 1.75 -10.41
CA ALA A 206 19.49 1.03 -9.58
C ALA A 206 19.06 1.05 -8.10
N ASP A 207 18.54 2.18 -7.62
CA ASP A 207 18.06 2.33 -6.24
C ASP A 207 16.93 1.34 -5.92
N PHE A 208 16.03 1.07 -6.89
CA PHE A 208 14.97 0.09 -6.68
C PHE A 208 15.53 -1.29 -6.37
N VAL A 209 16.39 -1.83 -7.25
CA VAL A 209 16.94 -3.19 -7.08
C VAL A 209 17.85 -3.29 -5.85
N GLN A 210 18.65 -2.26 -5.60
CA GLN A 210 19.57 -2.21 -4.45
C GLN A 210 18.76 -2.23 -3.14
N GLN A 211 17.77 -1.35 -3.01
CA GLN A 211 16.98 -1.22 -1.78
C GLN A 211 16.09 -2.45 -1.55
N VAL A 212 15.53 -3.07 -2.60
CA VAL A 212 14.82 -4.34 -2.45
C VAL A 212 15.75 -5.43 -1.93
N ALA A 213 16.97 -5.54 -2.47
CA ALA A 213 17.94 -6.55 -2.05
C ALA A 213 18.47 -6.31 -0.62
N ASP A 214 18.58 -5.05 -0.18
CA ASP A 214 19.09 -4.69 1.14
C ASP A 214 18.06 -4.83 2.26
N GLN A 215 16.76 -4.94 1.95
CA GLN A 215 15.69 -5.02 2.94
C GLN A 215 15.42 -6.46 3.41
N ASP A 216 15.09 -6.57 4.70
CA ASP A 216 14.51 -7.79 5.29
C ASP A 216 13.10 -7.48 5.86
N PRO A 217 12.03 -7.64 5.05
CA PRO A 217 10.67 -7.40 5.52
C PRO A 217 10.24 -8.39 6.61
N THR A 218 10.79 -9.61 6.60
CA THR A 218 10.44 -10.64 7.60
C THR A 218 10.95 -10.30 9.00
N ALA A 219 12.08 -9.58 9.10
CA ALA A 219 12.59 -9.11 10.39
C ALA A 219 11.63 -8.11 11.05
N SER A 220 11.06 -7.18 10.26
CA SER A 220 10.07 -6.22 10.76
C SER A 220 8.79 -6.92 11.19
N LEU A 221 8.31 -7.92 10.45
CA LEU A 221 7.14 -8.72 10.83
C LEU A 221 7.34 -9.41 12.19
N ARG A 222 8.50 -10.03 12.43
CA ARG A 222 8.79 -10.72 13.70
C ARG A 222 8.80 -9.79 14.91
N THR A 223 9.18 -8.54 14.72
CA THR A 223 9.30 -7.55 15.81
C THR A 223 8.04 -6.71 16.00
N TYR A 224 7.12 -6.72 15.06
CA TYR A 224 5.86 -6.02 15.20
C TYR A 224 4.97 -6.68 16.27
N ASN A 225 4.30 -5.86 17.07
CA ASN A 225 3.47 -6.35 18.18
C ASN A 225 1.96 -6.13 17.96
N GLY A 226 1.58 -5.41 16.90
CA GLY A 226 0.19 -5.15 16.56
C GLY A 226 -0.47 -6.30 15.81
N PRO A 227 -1.80 -6.27 15.66
CA PRO A 227 -2.55 -7.24 14.87
C PRO A 227 -2.11 -7.27 13.40
N LEU A 228 -1.99 -8.47 12.83
CA LEU A 228 -1.70 -8.74 11.43
C LEU A 228 -2.83 -9.54 10.77
N LEU A 229 -3.26 -9.11 9.59
CA LEU A 229 -3.98 -9.94 8.63
C LEU A 229 -3.03 -10.29 7.49
N LEU A 230 -2.92 -11.58 7.15
CA LEU A 230 -2.13 -12.08 6.05
C LEU A 230 -3.01 -12.92 5.12
N ALA A 231 -2.92 -12.69 3.82
CA ALA A 231 -3.64 -13.46 2.82
C ALA A 231 -2.76 -13.70 1.58
N TYR A 232 -2.70 -14.95 1.15
CA TYR A 232 -2.14 -15.36 -0.14
C TYR A 232 -3.17 -16.13 -0.95
N THR A 233 -3.03 -16.13 -2.27
CA THR A 233 -3.91 -16.80 -3.23
C THR A 233 -3.19 -17.93 -3.96
N ALA A 234 -3.93 -18.80 -4.64
CA ALA A 234 -3.29 -19.77 -5.54
C ALA A 234 -2.60 -19.11 -6.74
N GLY A 235 -3.09 -17.94 -7.17
CA GLY A 235 -2.48 -17.17 -8.27
C GLY A 235 -1.15 -16.54 -7.94
N ASP A 236 -0.76 -16.48 -6.66
CA ASP A 236 0.53 -15.92 -6.25
C ASP A 236 1.71 -16.72 -6.79
N ALA A 237 1.54 -18.02 -7.05
CA ALA A 237 2.56 -18.88 -7.65
C ALA A 237 3.06 -18.39 -9.04
N GLU A 238 2.33 -17.49 -9.70
CA GLU A 238 2.76 -16.88 -10.95
C GLU A 238 3.84 -15.79 -10.75
N LEU A 239 3.95 -15.24 -9.53
CA LEU A 239 4.82 -14.12 -9.20
C LEU A 239 5.75 -14.39 -8.01
N LEU A 240 5.30 -15.19 -7.05
CA LEU A 240 5.99 -15.46 -5.79
C LEU A 240 6.25 -16.95 -5.64
N SER A 241 7.42 -17.31 -5.15
CA SER A 241 7.73 -18.70 -4.83
C SER A 241 7.01 -19.16 -3.56
N GLN A 242 6.80 -20.45 -3.42
CA GLN A 242 6.29 -21.03 -2.17
C GLN A 242 7.23 -20.70 -0.98
N THR A 243 8.53 -20.58 -1.24
CA THR A 243 9.52 -20.18 -0.22
C THR A 243 9.20 -18.78 0.34
N THR A 244 8.87 -17.81 -0.51
CA THR A 244 8.47 -16.46 -0.06
C THR A 244 7.22 -16.50 0.81
N ILE A 245 6.20 -17.23 0.36
CA ILE A 245 4.95 -17.40 1.11
C ILE A 245 5.24 -18.03 2.48
N ASP A 246 6.03 -19.09 2.53
CA ASP A 246 6.35 -19.80 3.77
C ASP A 246 7.20 -18.94 4.71
N LEU A 247 8.19 -18.20 4.21
CA LEU A 247 9.01 -17.28 5.00
C LEU A 247 8.16 -16.18 5.64
N THR A 248 7.27 -15.56 4.88
CA THR A 248 6.39 -14.50 5.38
C THR A 248 5.42 -15.05 6.42
N ARG A 249 4.79 -16.22 6.16
CA ARG A 249 3.89 -16.87 7.12
C ARG A 249 4.59 -17.28 8.40
N GLN A 250 5.82 -17.80 8.29
CA GLN A 250 6.63 -18.11 9.46
C GLN A 250 6.94 -16.85 10.27
N ALA A 251 7.39 -15.77 9.63
CA ALA A 251 7.67 -14.51 10.31
C ALA A 251 6.42 -13.92 10.99
N ALA A 252 5.27 -13.97 10.31
CA ALA A 252 4.00 -13.56 10.88
C ALA A 252 3.53 -14.46 12.03
N ALA A 253 3.84 -15.76 12.03
CA ALA A 253 3.51 -16.66 13.13
C ALA A 253 4.45 -16.48 14.36
N GLU A 254 5.65 -15.95 14.14
CA GLU A 254 6.63 -15.65 15.20
C GLU A 254 6.38 -14.30 15.87
N HIS A 255 5.57 -13.41 15.30
CA HIS A 255 5.24 -12.12 15.91
C HIS A 255 4.34 -12.31 17.15
N SER A 256 4.32 -11.34 18.05
CA SER A 256 3.64 -11.49 19.35
C SER A 256 2.19 -11.01 19.37
N GLY A 257 1.73 -10.31 18.31
CA GLY A 257 0.36 -9.79 18.20
C GLY A 257 -0.64 -10.82 17.68
N PRO A 258 -1.92 -10.46 17.61
CA PRO A 258 -2.95 -11.28 16.95
C PRO A 258 -2.65 -11.49 15.46
N LEU A 259 -2.81 -12.73 14.97
CA LEU A 259 -2.65 -13.08 13.56
C LEU A 259 -3.94 -13.65 12.98
N VAL A 260 -4.40 -13.05 11.89
CA VAL A 260 -5.47 -13.58 11.03
C VAL A 260 -4.82 -14.04 9.72
N ASP A 261 -4.46 -15.33 9.62
CA ASP A 261 -3.91 -15.92 8.39
C ASP A 261 -5.02 -16.53 7.54
N LEU A 262 -5.31 -15.88 6.41
CA LEU A 262 -6.31 -16.29 5.45
C LEU A 262 -5.71 -17.10 4.28
N THR A 263 -4.42 -17.41 4.31
CA THR A 263 -3.73 -18.19 3.28
C THR A 263 -4.40 -19.56 3.11
N GLY A 264 -4.64 -19.97 1.86
CA GLY A 264 -5.36 -21.19 1.52
C GLY A 264 -6.89 -21.02 1.40
N GLN A 265 -7.45 -19.85 1.72
CA GLN A 265 -8.88 -19.57 1.52
C GLN A 265 -9.21 -19.01 0.13
N TYR A 266 -8.20 -18.72 -0.70
CA TYR A 266 -8.32 -18.06 -2.01
C TYR A 266 -7.72 -18.92 -3.14
N GLU A 267 -8.05 -20.21 -3.17
CA GLU A 267 -7.60 -21.15 -4.22
C GLU A 267 -8.23 -20.87 -5.60
N ASP A 268 -9.24 -20.03 -5.65
CA ASP A 268 -9.99 -19.62 -6.83
C ASP A 268 -9.63 -18.19 -7.30
N ALA A 269 -8.62 -17.57 -6.68
CA ALA A 269 -8.23 -16.19 -6.95
C ALA A 269 -6.87 -16.07 -7.64
N THR A 270 -6.74 -15.00 -8.45
CA THR A 270 -5.47 -14.52 -9.00
C THR A 270 -4.66 -13.79 -7.91
N HIS A 271 -3.41 -13.42 -8.21
CA HIS A 271 -2.58 -12.55 -7.36
C HIS A 271 -3.29 -11.25 -6.94
N ASN A 272 -4.14 -10.70 -7.79
CA ASN A 272 -4.90 -9.48 -7.52
C ASN A 272 -6.25 -9.74 -6.81
N PHE A 273 -6.46 -10.89 -6.19
CA PHE A 273 -7.71 -11.28 -5.52
C PHE A 273 -8.95 -11.12 -6.41
N THR A 274 -8.80 -11.41 -7.69
CA THR A 274 -9.89 -11.50 -8.67
C THR A 274 -10.13 -12.95 -9.05
N ALA A 275 -11.28 -13.26 -9.69
CA ALA A 275 -11.58 -14.65 -10.06
C ALA A 275 -10.54 -15.22 -11.04
N ALA A 276 -9.96 -16.36 -10.71
CA ALA A 276 -9.02 -17.04 -11.58
C ALA A 276 -9.73 -17.63 -12.81
N SER A 277 -9.05 -17.62 -13.96
CA SER A 277 -9.57 -18.16 -15.21
C SER A 277 -9.97 -19.63 -15.06
N GLY A 278 -11.14 -20.00 -15.62
CA GLY A 278 -11.66 -21.37 -15.58
C GLY A 278 -12.31 -21.79 -14.25
N LYS A 279 -12.34 -20.95 -13.23
CA LYS A 279 -13.10 -21.22 -11.99
C LYS A 279 -14.57 -20.85 -12.17
N LYS A 280 -15.47 -21.63 -11.51
CA LYS A 280 -16.92 -21.40 -11.52
C LYS A 280 -17.34 -20.44 -10.39
N ILE A 281 -16.64 -19.35 -10.26
CA ILE A 281 -16.92 -18.31 -9.27
C ILE A 281 -16.93 -16.96 -9.97
N ASP A 282 -17.84 -16.08 -9.58
CA ASP A 282 -17.86 -14.73 -10.11
C ASP A 282 -16.83 -13.83 -9.39
N ASP A 283 -16.27 -12.89 -10.12
CA ASP A 283 -15.24 -11.97 -9.65
C ASP A 283 -15.70 -11.15 -8.43
N PHE A 284 -16.97 -10.76 -8.40
CA PHE A 284 -17.53 -9.99 -7.29
C PHE A 284 -17.48 -10.78 -5.97
N SER A 285 -17.79 -12.08 -6.00
CA SER A 285 -17.72 -12.96 -4.81
C SER A 285 -16.29 -13.12 -4.30
N VAL A 286 -15.30 -13.27 -5.20
CA VAL A 286 -13.88 -13.36 -4.82
C VAL A 286 -13.42 -12.08 -4.15
N ARG A 287 -13.66 -10.93 -4.80
CA ARG A 287 -13.28 -9.61 -4.28
C ARG A 287 -13.89 -9.34 -2.92
N ARG A 288 -15.18 -9.57 -2.77
CA ARG A 288 -15.89 -9.33 -1.51
C ARG A 288 -15.37 -10.12 -0.33
N ARG A 289 -14.88 -11.34 -0.54
CA ARG A 289 -14.32 -12.12 0.56
C ARG A 289 -13.15 -11.42 1.22
N ILE A 290 -12.16 -10.97 0.44
CA ILE A 290 -10.98 -10.30 1.01
C ILE A 290 -11.31 -8.89 1.51
N GLU A 291 -12.16 -8.14 0.80
CA GLU A 291 -12.59 -6.81 1.19
C GLU A 291 -13.36 -6.83 2.52
N SER A 292 -14.29 -7.79 2.71
CA SER A 292 -15.04 -7.92 3.95
C SER A 292 -14.15 -8.38 5.10
N ALA A 293 -13.32 -9.42 4.90
CA ALA A 293 -12.41 -9.90 5.93
C ALA A 293 -11.42 -8.80 6.39
N THR A 294 -10.96 -7.98 5.46
CA THR A 294 -10.07 -6.85 5.78
C THR A 294 -10.81 -5.74 6.54
N ALA A 295 -12.05 -5.44 6.15
CA ALA A 295 -12.84 -4.43 6.86
C ALA A 295 -13.20 -4.89 8.28
N GLU A 296 -13.60 -6.14 8.46
CA GLU A 296 -13.87 -6.76 9.76
C GLU A 296 -12.62 -6.77 10.66
N PHE A 297 -11.45 -7.08 10.08
CA PHE A 297 -10.19 -7.01 10.79
C PHE A 297 -9.89 -5.60 11.29
N PHE A 298 -10.00 -4.57 10.46
CA PHE A 298 -9.75 -3.21 10.91
C PHE A 298 -10.82 -2.69 11.88
N GLU A 299 -12.08 -3.12 11.75
CA GLU A 299 -13.12 -2.80 12.73
C GLU A 299 -12.83 -3.38 14.12
N GLU A 300 -12.25 -4.58 14.18
CA GLU A 300 -11.90 -5.24 15.45
C GLU A 300 -10.70 -4.57 16.14
N TYR A 301 -9.71 -4.07 15.38
CA TYR A 301 -8.41 -3.70 15.92
C TYR A 301 -8.09 -2.20 15.89
N LEU A 302 -8.86 -1.37 15.22
CA LEU A 302 -8.72 0.10 15.21
C LEU A 302 -9.80 0.79 16.03
#